data_3f7bdcc948da2db83036289a31fdbe00
#
_entry.id   3f7bdcc948da2db83036289a31fdbe00
#
_cell.length_a   1.000
_cell.length_b   1.000
_cell.length_c   1.000
_cell.angle_alpha   90.00
_cell.angle_beta   90.00
_cell.angle_gamma   90.00
#
_symmetry.space_group_name_H-M   'P 1'
#
loop_
_entity.id
_entity.type
_entity.pdbx_description
1 polymer ?
#
loop_
_entity_poly.entity_id
_entity_poly.type
_entity_poly.pdbx_seq_one_letter_code
_entity_poly.pdbx_strand_id
1 'polypeptide(L)'
;MGLTLRPTGLGSAADKDRRDYTVFSGEFAVGRIYEERGAPADLQWFWAITGVFGTPADMRMDGHAPTLESAVAELGETWRKWLAWAKLTEIGG
;
A
#
# COMPACT_ATOMS: atom_id res chain seq x y z
N MET A 1 4.28 -13.33 7.42
CA MET A 1 3.33 -13.16 6.36
C MET A 1 3.73 -12.04 5.46
N GLY A 2 4.03 -12.37 4.24
CA GLY A 2 4.47 -11.39 3.28
C GLY A 2 3.33 -10.71 2.57
N LEU A 3 3.61 -9.56 2.04
CA LEU A 3 2.70 -8.88 1.15
C LEU A 3 3.07 -9.23 -0.28
N THR A 4 2.08 -9.32 -1.13
CA THR A 4 2.27 -9.62 -2.54
C THR A 4 1.87 -8.42 -3.37
N LEU A 5 2.67 -8.10 -4.37
CA LEU A 5 2.35 -7.05 -5.31
C LEU A 5 1.84 -7.67 -6.60
N ARG A 6 0.74 -7.12 -7.11
CA ARG A 6 0.24 -7.51 -8.42
C ARG A 6 0.00 -6.25 -9.22
N PRO A 7 0.36 -6.25 -10.50
CA PRO A 7 0.06 -5.08 -11.33
C PRO A 7 -1.44 -4.83 -11.30
N THR A 8 -1.81 -3.57 -11.15
CA THR A 8 -3.21 -3.20 -11.22
C THR A 8 -3.65 -3.42 -12.66
N GLY A 9 -4.55 -4.34 -12.85
CA GLY A 9 -4.89 -4.79 -14.19
C GLY A 9 -5.84 -3.86 -14.89
N LEU A 10 -5.30 -2.82 -15.49
CA LEU A 10 -6.11 -1.89 -16.24
C LEU A 10 -6.30 -2.31 -17.68
N GLY A 11 -5.44 -3.17 -18.19
CA GLY A 11 -5.60 -3.72 -19.52
C GLY A 11 -5.45 -2.75 -20.67
N SER A 12 -5.18 -1.51 -20.41
CA SER A 12 -5.05 -0.51 -21.44
C SER A 12 -3.61 -0.37 -21.89
N ALA A 13 -3.41 -0.23 -23.19
CA ALA A 13 -2.06 -0.02 -23.71
C ALA A 13 -1.44 1.25 -23.15
N ALA A 14 -2.25 2.25 -22.88
CA ALA A 14 -1.76 3.50 -22.34
C ALA A 14 -1.22 3.35 -20.92
N ASP A 15 -1.63 2.31 -20.23
CA ASP A 15 -1.22 2.11 -18.84
C ASP A 15 -0.06 1.14 -18.71
N LYS A 16 0.45 0.61 -19.81
CA LYS A 16 1.54 -0.34 -19.76
C LYS A 16 2.79 0.22 -19.10
N ASP A 17 3.04 1.50 -19.28
CA ASP A 17 4.23 2.13 -18.73
C ASP A 17 4.03 2.63 -17.32
N ARG A 18 2.83 2.54 -16.81
CA ARG A 18 2.55 2.96 -15.47
C ARG A 18 2.86 1.84 -14.50
N ARG A 19 3.68 2.15 -13.53
CA ARG A 19 3.97 1.21 -12.47
C ARG A 19 2.96 1.44 -11.37
N ASP A 20 1.97 0.57 -11.34
CA ASP A 20 0.85 0.68 -10.41
C ASP A 20 0.55 -0.73 -9.92
N TYR A 21 0.66 -0.92 -8.62
CA TYR A 21 0.52 -2.24 -8.03
C TYR A 21 -0.55 -2.24 -6.95
N THR A 22 -1.33 -3.31 -6.92
CA THR A 22 -2.22 -3.57 -5.80
C THR A 22 -1.45 -4.47 -4.83
N VAL A 23 -1.52 -4.14 -3.55
CA VAL A 23 -0.81 -4.88 -2.52
C VAL A 23 -1.80 -5.81 -1.85
N PHE A 24 -1.42 -7.08 -1.76
CA PHE A 24 -2.27 -8.11 -1.16
C PHE A 24 -1.63 -8.74 0.05
N SER A 25 -2.47 -9.07 1.02
CA SER A 25 -2.11 -9.95 2.12
C SER A 25 -2.97 -11.19 1.93
N GLY A 26 -2.37 -12.25 1.37
CA GLY A 26 -3.15 -13.38 0.91
C GLY A 26 -4.06 -12.95 -0.24
N GLU A 27 -5.35 -13.09 -0.05
CA GLU A 27 -6.32 -12.67 -1.06
C GLU A 27 -6.95 -11.31 -0.74
N PHE A 28 -6.55 -10.71 0.35
CA PHE A 28 -7.11 -9.44 0.78
C PHE A 28 -6.33 -8.28 0.17
N ALA A 29 -7.04 -7.39 -0.52
CA ALA A 29 -6.40 -6.22 -1.10
C ALA A 29 -6.20 -5.17 -0.01
N VAL A 30 -4.95 -4.96 0.37
CA VAL A 30 -4.57 -4.07 1.46
C VAL A 30 -4.53 -2.62 0.99
N GLY A 31 -3.91 -2.39 -0.16
CA GLY A 31 -3.69 -1.04 -0.61
C GLY A 31 -3.05 -1.00 -1.98
N ARG A 32 -2.38 0.11 -2.26
CA ARG A 32 -1.89 0.38 -3.59
C ARG A 32 -0.57 1.13 -3.51
N ILE A 33 0.31 0.84 -4.45
CA ILE A 33 1.58 1.56 -4.60
C ILE A 33 1.73 1.90 -6.08
N TYR A 34 2.00 3.15 -6.39
CA TYR A 34 2.22 3.53 -7.78
C TYR A 34 3.29 4.60 -7.90
N GLU A 35 3.85 4.67 -9.09
CA GLU A 35 4.88 5.65 -9.40
C GLU A 35 4.23 6.95 -9.85
N GLU A 36 4.60 8.04 -9.20
CA GLU A 36 4.14 9.37 -9.58
C GLU A 36 5.22 10.04 -10.39
N ARG A 37 5.09 9.96 -11.71
CA ARG A 37 6.03 10.64 -12.59
C ARG A 37 5.82 12.13 -12.45
N GLY A 38 6.90 12.86 -12.44
CA GLY A 38 6.83 14.30 -12.23
C GLY A 38 7.02 14.72 -10.80
N ALA A 39 6.96 13.79 -9.86
CA ALA A 39 7.29 14.09 -8.48
C ALA A 39 8.80 14.14 -8.31
N PRO A 40 9.32 14.81 -7.26
CA PRO A 40 10.74 14.76 -6.99
C PRO A 40 11.25 13.33 -6.83
N ALA A 41 12.52 13.12 -7.15
CA ALA A 41 13.07 11.76 -7.19
C ALA A 41 12.89 10.99 -5.89
N ASP A 42 12.93 11.67 -4.76
CA ASP A 42 12.78 11.03 -3.47
C ASP A 42 11.33 10.84 -3.04
N LEU A 43 10.37 11.23 -3.90
CA LEU A 43 8.95 11.13 -3.60
C LEU A 43 8.18 10.47 -4.73
N GLN A 44 8.86 9.71 -5.57
CA GLN A 44 8.24 9.19 -6.79
C GLN A 44 7.30 8.02 -6.56
N TRP A 45 7.37 7.36 -5.41
CA TRP A 45 6.51 6.22 -5.15
C TRP A 45 5.52 6.56 -4.06
N PHE A 46 4.25 6.52 -4.42
CA PHE A 46 3.17 6.76 -3.47
C PHE A 46 2.59 5.42 -3.02
N TRP A 47 2.35 5.29 -1.72
CA TRP A 47 1.68 4.11 -1.19
C TRP A 47 0.50 4.53 -0.32
N ALA A 48 -0.53 3.71 -0.28
CA ALA A 48 -1.69 3.95 0.58
C ALA A 48 -2.31 2.64 0.97
N ILE A 49 -2.78 2.58 2.20
CA ILE A 49 -3.60 1.45 2.66
C ILE A 49 -5.05 1.89 2.53
N THR A 50 -5.78 1.18 1.68
CA THR A 50 -7.14 1.59 1.32
C THR A 50 -8.19 0.54 1.62
N GLY A 51 -7.76 -0.68 1.94
CA GLY A 51 -8.69 -1.80 2.09
C GLY A 51 -9.14 -2.09 3.50
N VAL A 52 -9.08 -1.11 4.39
CA VAL A 52 -9.42 -1.34 5.79
C VAL A 52 -10.55 -0.43 6.24
N PHE A 53 -11.23 -0.85 7.28
CA PHE A 53 -12.30 -0.06 7.89
C PHE A 53 -11.73 0.66 9.09
N GLY A 54 -11.80 1.98 9.07
CA GLY A 54 -11.36 2.78 10.18
C GLY A 54 -9.85 2.85 10.28
N THR A 55 -9.36 3.95 10.83
CA THR A 55 -7.94 4.15 11.01
C THR A 55 -7.74 4.81 12.38
N PRO A 56 -6.66 4.43 13.08
CA PRO A 56 -6.31 5.16 14.30
C PRO A 56 -6.03 6.62 13.96
N ALA A 57 -6.41 7.50 14.85
CA ALA A 57 -6.32 8.94 14.59
C ALA A 57 -4.90 9.41 14.32
N ASP A 58 -3.92 8.73 14.90
CA ASP A 58 -2.54 9.16 14.80
C ASP A 58 -1.72 8.27 13.86
N MET A 59 -2.38 7.42 13.09
CA MET A 59 -1.68 6.53 12.16
C MET A 59 -1.78 7.07 10.74
N ARG A 60 -0.64 7.22 10.11
CA ARG A 60 -0.59 7.66 8.74
C ARG A 60 -0.76 6.48 7.81
N MET A 61 -1.78 6.54 6.98
CA MET A 61 -2.14 5.42 6.11
C MET A 61 -1.66 5.60 4.68
N ASP A 62 -0.85 6.60 4.41
CA ASP A 62 -0.26 6.81 3.10
C ASP A 62 1.06 7.53 3.23
N GLY A 63 1.81 7.56 2.15
CA GLY A 63 3.09 8.26 2.14
C GLY A 63 3.77 8.15 0.80
N HIS A 64 4.95 8.75 0.73
CA HIS A 64 5.78 8.72 -0.46
C HIS A 64 7.15 8.17 -0.11
N ALA A 65 7.78 7.53 -1.09
CA ALA A 65 9.09 6.93 -0.89
C ALA A 65 9.89 7.06 -2.18
N PRO A 66 11.22 6.97 -2.09
CA PRO A 66 12.06 7.12 -3.29
C PRO A 66 12.10 5.90 -4.20
N THR A 67 11.82 4.72 -3.67
CA THR A 67 11.87 3.49 -4.45
C THR A 67 10.66 2.63 -4.16
N LEU A 68 10.40 1.68 -5.06
CA LEU A 68 9.34 0.72 -4.83
C LEU A 68 9.60 -0.09 -3.56
N GLU A 69 10.84 -0.52 -3.36
CA GLU A 69 11.18 -1.30 -2.18
C GLU A 69 10.90 -0.54 -0.90
N SER A 70 11.29 0.74 -0.85
CA SER A 70 11.03 1.52 0.36
C SER A 70 9.54 1.78 0.55
N ALA A 71 8.80 1.96 -0.54
CA ALA A 71 7.34 2.12 -0.44
C ALA A 71 6.70 0.85 0.13
N VAL A 72 7.13 -0.31 -0.35
CA VAL A 72 6.63 -1.58 0.16
C VAL A 72 6.95 -1.73 1.65
N ALA A 73 8.17 -1.37 2.03
CA ALA A 73 8.58 -1.47 3.43
C ALA A 73 7.75 -0.58 4.33
N GLU A 74 7.49 0.66 3.89
CA GLU A 74 6.71 1.60 4.68
C GLU A 74 5.25 1.16 4.78
N LEU A 75 4.68 0.72 3.67
CA LEU A 75 3.31 0.22 3.69
C LEU A 75 3.21 -1.01 4.58
N GLY A 76 4.18 -1.90 4.48
CA GLY A 76 4.18 -3.12 5.27
C GLY A 76 4.28 -2.85 6.76
N GLU A 77 5.11 -1.88 7.14
CA GLU A 77 5.23 -1.50 8.53
C GLU A 77 3.93 -0.92 9.06
N THR A 78 3.31 -0.04 8.28
CA THR A 78 2.03 0.55 8.66
C THR A 78 0.94 -0.53 8.74
N TRP A 79 0.97 -1.47 7.80
CA TRP A 79 0.03 -2.57 7.79
C TRP A 79 0.13 -3.42 9.06
N ARG A 80 1.36 -3.70 9.49
CA ARG A 80 1.56 -4.45 10.72
C ARG A 80 1.03 -3.68 11.94
N LYS A 81 1.26 -2.36 11.96
CA LYS A 81 0.75 -1.53 13.04
C LYS A 81 -0.78 -1.50 13.04
N TRP A 82 -1.36 -1.40 11.87
CA TRP A 82 -2.82 -1.42 11.76
C TRP A 82 -3.39 -2.75 12.23
N LEU A 83 -2.75 -3.85 11.84
CA LEU A 83 -3.19 -5.17 12.29
C LEU A 83 -3.13 -5.28 13.80
N ALA A 84 -2.08 -4.78 14.41
CA ALA A 84 -1.97 -4.83 15.87
C ALA A 84 -3.09 -4.02 16.53
N TRP A 85 -3.41 -2.88 15.95
CA TRP A 85 -4.50 -2.06 16.47
C TRP A 85 -5.85 -2.73 16.26
N ALA A 86 -6.08 -3.25 15.07
CA ALA A 86 -7.35 -3.89 14.73
C ALA A 86 -7.54 -5.22 15.42
N LYS A 87 -6.46 -5.87 15.75
CA LYS A 87 -6.50 -7.18 16.37
C LYS A 87 -7.26 -7.16 17.69
N LEU A 88 -7.18 -6.07 18.40
CA LEU A 88 -7.89 -5.94 19.65
C LEU A 88 -9.41 -6.02 19.45
N THR A 89 -9.87 -5.62 18.28
CA THR A 89 -11.28 -5.66 17.94
C THR A 89 -11.64 -6.98 17.26
N GLU A 90 -10.75 -7.41 16.41
CA GLU A 90 -11.01 -8.55 15.53
C GLU A 90 -10.98 -9.87 16.26
N ILE A 91 -10.09 -10.01 17.20
CA ILE A 91 -9.97 -11.26 17.94
C ILE A 91 -11.22 -11.57 18.73
N GLY A 92 -11.91 -10.53 19.13
CA GLY A 92 -13.16 -10.74 19.80
C GLY A 92 -14.20 -11.35 18.88
N GLY A 93 -13.96 -11.27 17.60
CA GLY A 93 -14.92 -11.78 16.65
C GLY A 93 -14.61 -13.17 16.15
#